data_2befc2c23fff2f34ab720e6011baf76d
#
_entry.id   2befc2c23fff2f34ab720e6011baf76d
#
_cell.length_a   1.000
_cell.length_b   1.000
_cell.length_c   1.000
_cell.angle_alpha   90.00
_cell.angle_beta   90.00
_cell.angle_gamma   90.00
#
_symmetry.space_group_name_H-M   'P 1'
#
loop_
_entity.id
_entity.type
_entity.pdbx_description
1 polymer ?
#
loop_
_entity_poly.entity_id
_entity_poly.type
_entity_poly.pdbx_seq_one_letter_code
_entity_poly.pdbx_strand_id
1 'polypeptide(L)'
;EALCIATMKACDRTDAADLTGVTWERLGGIMKRAVERGLARRGDAIPEILGMDEKQVFSGHRYFTIITDPINHSVFDVIVDGRSIGSMTPWFEARKEALQKVKCVTLDMSAGYASITRQFMSNAELCFDHYHVIATLNKALDDVRKEEQSRLEGTDRKDFFRARYTFR
;
A
#
# COMPACT_ATOMS: atom_id res chain seq x y z
N GLU A 1 -25.34 -15.41 -1.20
CA GLU A 1 -24.21 -14.66 -1.72
C GLU A 1 -24.03 -13.32 -0.99
N ALA A 2 -25.09 -12.51 -0.82
CA ALA A 2 -25.01 -11.22 -0.12
C ALA A 2 -24.49 -11.36 1.32
N LEU A 3 -24.99 -12.34 2.07
CA LEU A 3 -24.51 -12.63 3.43
C LEU A 3 -23.01 -12.97 3.42
N CYS A 4 -22.57 -13.86 2.52
CA CYS A 4 -21.15 -14.24 2.43
C CYS A 4 -20.26 -13.03 2.12
N ILE A 5 -20.71 -12.12 1.22
CA ILE A 5 -19.97 -10.88 0.91
C ILE A 5 -19.89 -9.98 2.14
N ALA A 6 -21.00 -9.81 2.86
CA ALA A 6 -21.04 -8.99 4.07
C ALA A 6 -20.10 -9.55 5.16
N THR A 7 -20.13 -10.88 5.36
CA THR A 7 -19.24 -11.55 6.33
C THR A 7 -17.77 -11.40 5.95
N MET A 8 -17.41 -11.63 4.68
CA MET A 8 -16.03 -11.45 4.19
C MET A 8 -15.52 -10.00 4.21
N LYS A 9 -16.38 -9.01 4.40
CA LYS A 9 -15.96 -7.62 4.66
C LYS A 9 -15.62 -7.38 6.14
N ALA A 10 -16.14 -8.20 7.04
CA ALA A 10 -16.00 -8.01 8.48
C ALA A 10 -14.91 -8.91 9.09
N CYS A 11 -14.59 -10.03 8.45
CA CYS A 11 -13.59 -10.98 8.93
C CYS A 11 -12.85 -11.66 7.76
N ASP A 12 -11.83 -12.45 8.07
CA ASP A 12 -11.12 -13.20 7.05
C ASP A 12 -11.96 -14.34 6.43
N ARG A 13 -11.44 -14.95 5.37
CA ARG A 13 -12.21 -15.96 4.62
C ARG A 13 -12.39 -17.28 5.39
N THR A 14 -11.48 -17.58 6.32
CA THR A 14 -11.60 -18.78 7.18
C THR A 14 -12.73 -18.60 8.18
N ASP A 15 -12.73 -17.49 8.90
CA ASP A 15 -13.81 -17.14 9.83
C ASP A 15 -15.15 -17.02 9.10
N ALA A 16 -15.15 -16.45 7.89
CA ALA A 16 -16.37 -16.37 7.07
C ALA A 16 -16.91 -17.75 6.65
N ALA A 17 -16.03 -18.73 6.41
CA ALA A 17 -16.45 -20.10 6.12
C ALA A 17 -17.15 -20.74 7.34
N ASP A 18 -16.56 -20.57 8.51
CA ASP A 18 -17.11 -21.09 9.75
C ASP A 18 -18.46 -20.44 10.10
N LEU A 19 -18.57 -19.12 9.95
CA LEU A 19 -19.81 -18.37 10.26
C LEU A 19 -20.94 -18.63 9.27
N THR A 20 -20.62 -18.85 7.98
CA THR A 20 -21.63 -19.01 6.93
C THR A 20 -21.95 -20.46 6.58
N GLY A 21 -21.14 -21.43 7.01
CA GLY A 21 -21.20 -22.82 6.60
C GLY A 21 -20.86 -23.03 5.11
N VAL A 22 -20.28 -22.05 4.43
CA VAL A 22 -19.90 -22.11 3.02
C VAL A 22 -18.42 -22.42 2.92
N THR A 23 -18.02 -23.37 2.07
CA THR A 23 -16.63 -23.78 1.95
C THR A 23 -15.73 -22.62 1.48
N TRP A 24 -14.48 -22.66 1.88
CA TRP A 24 -13.47 -21.65 1.58
C TRP A 24 -13.31 -21.38 0.07
N GLU A 25 -13.37 -22.44 -0.78
CA GLU A 25 -13.30 -22.35 -2.23
C GLU A 25 -14.53 -21.64 -2.82
N ARG A 26 -15.73 -21.98 -2.30
CA ARG A 26 -16.97 -21.32 -2.72
C ARG A 26 -17.00 -19.85 -2.35
N LEU A 27 -16.53 -19.49 -1.16
CA LEU A 27 -16.36 -18.08 -0.76
C LEU A 27 -15.40 -17.34 -1.69
N GLY A 28 -14.27 -17.97 -2.08
CA GLY A 28 -13.35 -17.42 -3.07
C GLY A 28 -14.02 -17.14 -4.41
N GLY A 29 -14.85 -18.07 -4.89
CA GLY A 29 -15.64 -17.90 -6.12
C GLY A 29 -16.68 -16.78 -6.02
N ILE A 30 -17.35 -16.65 -4.86
CA ILE A 30 -18.29 -15.54 -4.59
C ILE A 30 -17.57 -14.21 -4.62
N MET A 31 -16.42 -14.11 -3.93
CA MET A 31 -15.61 -12.90 -3.89
C MET A 31 -15.14 -12.49 -5.29
N LYS A 32 -14.61 -13.42 -6.08
CA LYS A 32 -14.17 -13.17 -7.45
C LYS A 32 -15.29 -12.55 -8.29
N ARG A 33 -16.47 -13.19 -8.32
CA ARG A 33 -17.63 -12.65 -9.07
C ARG A 33 -18.11 -11.30 -8.55
N ALA A 34 -18.04 -11.06 -7.24
CA ALA A 34 -18.42 -9.79 -6.65
C ALA A 34 -17.46 -8.65 -7.08
N VAL A 35 -16.15 -8.94 -7.11
CA VAL A 35 -15.13 -8.02 -7.61
C VAL A 35 -15.32 -7.75 -9.10
N GLU A 36 -15.50 -8.78 -9.92
CA GLU A 36 -15.74 -8.63 -11.36
C GLU A 36 -16.97 -7.75 -11.66
N ARG A 37 -18.08 -7.98 -10.94
CA ARG A 37 -19.29 -7.12 -11.04
C ARG A 37 -19.03 -5.69 -10.57
N GLY A 38 -18.20 -5.50 -9.56
CA GLY A 38 -17.79 -4.19 -9.08
C GLY A 38 -16.96 -3.43 -10.12
N LEU A 39 -15.96 -4.09 -10.68
CA LEU A 39 -15.10 -3.54 -11.71
C LEU A 39 -15.89 -3.18 -12.99
N ALA A 40 -16.82 -4.05 -13.42
CA ALA A 40 -17.67 -3.78 -14.59
C ALA A 40 -18.59 -2.55 -14.42
N ARG A 41 -18.92 -2.19 -13.17
CA ARG A 41 -19.76 -1.01 -12.86
C ARG A 41 -18.93 0.24 -12.58
N ARG A 42 -17.65 0.07 -12.27
CA ARG A 42 -16.74 1.18 -12.05
C ARG A 42 -16.42 1.82 -13.39
N GLY A 43 -16.62 3.11 -13.53
CA GLY A 43 -16.14 3.85 -14.70
C GLY A 43 -14.61 3.89 -14.75
N ASP A 44 -14.06 4.19 -15.93
CA ASP A 44 -12.61 4.31 -16.17
C ASP A 44 -12.04 5.68 -15.75
N ALA A 45 -12.86 6.52 -15.12
CA ALA A 45 -12.43 7.85 -14.69
C ALA A 45 -11.37 7.73 -13.60
N ILE A 46 -10.19 8.30 -13.87
CA ILE A 46 -9.10 8.36 -12.89
C ILE A 46 -9.46 9.39 -11.81
N PRO A 47 -9.30 9.05 -10.51
CA PRO A 47 -9.47 9.99 -9.41
C PRO A 47 -8.50 11.18 -9.53
N GLU A 48 -8.92 12.35 -9.05
CA GLU A 48 -8.06 13.54 -8.99
C GLU A 48 -6.93 13.41 -7.95
N ILE A 49 -7.12 12.54 -6.96
CA ILE A 49 -6.11 12.20 -5.94
C ILE A 49 -5.86 10.70 -6.01
N LEU A 50 -4.60 10.31 -6.16
CA LEU A 50 -4.18 8.92 -6.17
C LEU A 50 -3.25 8.61 -4.99
N GLY A 51 -3.37 7.40 -4.46
CA GLY A 51 -2.36 6.83 -3.57
C GLY A 51 -1.60 5.73 -4.31
N MET A 52 -0.30 5.62 -4.06
CA MET A 52 0.55 4.54 -4.58
C MET A 52 1.29 3.90 -3.42
N ASP A 53 1.11 2.59 -3.26
CA ASP A 53 1.76 1.82 -2.20
C ASP A 53 2.27 0.48 -2.75
N GLU A 54 3.32 -0.05 -2.12
CA GLU A 54 3.90 -1.35 -2.47
C GLU A 54 3.41 -2.43 -1.51
N LYS A 55 2.89 -3.52 -2.05
CA LYS A 55 2.49 -4.69 -1.26
C LYS A 55 3.22 -5.93 -1.70
N GLN A 56 3.97 -6.55 -0.79
CA GLN A 56 4.49 -7.89 -1.00
C GLN A 56 3.36 -8.90 -0.83
N VAL A 57 3.10 -9.71 -1.84
CA VAL A 57 1.95 -10.64 -1.86
C VAL A 57 2.37 -12.10 -1.68
N PHE A 58 3.59 -12.46 -2.10
CA PHE A 58 4.10 -13.83 -1.99
C PHE A 58 5.52 -13.87 -1.43
N SER A 59 5.91 -14.99 -0.84
CA SER A 59 7.31 -15.30 -0.56
C SER A 59 8.08 -15.33 -1.89
N GLY A 60 9.26 -14.68 -1.97
CA GLY A 60 10.06 -14.65 -3.19
C GLY A 60 10.06 -13.31 -3.93
N HIS A 61 9.91 -12.18 -3.20
CA HIS A 61 10.06 -10.82 -3.75
C HIS A 61 9.08 -10.44 -4.88
N ARG A 62 7.86 -10.98 -4.86
CA ARG A 62 6.79 -10.50 -5.73
C ARG A 62 6.05 -9.35 -5.08
N TYR A 63 6.13 -8.20 -5.72
CA TYR A 63 5.52 -6.97 -5.25
C TYR A 63 4.45 -6.50 -6.22
N PHE A 64 3.36 -6.00 -5.68
CA PHE A 64 2.31 -5.32 -6.42
C PHE A 64 2.33 -3.84 -6.07
N THR A 65 2.16 -2.98 -7.06
CA THR A 65 1.82 -1.58 -6.78
C THR A 65 0.31 -1.47 -6.72
N ILE A 66 -0.19 -1.00 -5.59
CA ILE A 66 -1.61 -0.75 -5.37
C ILE A 66 -1.86 0.72 -5.65
N ILE A 67 -2.75 0.99 -6.59
CA ILE A 67 -3.24 2.34 -6.87
C ILE A 67 -4.55 2.52 -6.12
N THR A 68 -4.64 3.51 -5.28
CA THR A 68 -5.81 3.78 -4.44
C THR A 68 -6.47 5.09 -4.79
N ASP A 69 -7.74 5.19 -4.47
CA ASP A 69 -8.50 6.43 -4.35
C ASP A 69 -8.64 6.76 -2.85
N PRO A 70 -7.83 7.68 -2.32
CA PRO A 70 -7.86 8.02 -0.89
C PRO A 70 -9.16 8.68 -0.45
N ILE A 71 -9.85 9.36 -1.37
CA ILE A 71 -11.11 10.07 -1.06
C ILE A 71 -12.25 9.07 -0.86
N ASN A 72 -12.35 8.08 -1.73
CA ASN A 72 -13.38 7.05 -1.65
C ASN A 72 -12.95 5.82 -0.86
N HIS A 73 -11.76 5.83 -0.24
CA HIS A 73 -11.18 4.72 0.52
C HIS A 73 -11.26 3.39 -0.25
N SER A 74 -10.88 3.40 -1.52
CA SER A 74 -11.00 2.23 -2.39
C SER A 74 -9.73 1.96 -3.17
N VAL A 75 -9.52 0.69 -3.54
CA VAL A 75 -8.48 0.32 -4.50
C VAL A 75 -8.96 0.69 -5.89
N PHE A 76 -8.21 1.56 -6.56
CA PHE A 76 -8.48 1.94 -7.94
C PHE A 76 -7.97 0.89 -8.92
N ASP A 77 -6.70 0.46 -8.79
CA ASP A 77 -6.12 -0.56 -9.65
C ASP A 77 -4.93 -1.25 -8.96
N VAL A 78 -4.46 -2.35 -9.56
CA VAL A 78 -3.31 -3.10 -9.04
C VAL A 78 -2.38 -3.43 -10.21
N ILE A 79 -1.13 -2.98 -10.13
CA ILE A 79 -0.08 -3.33 -11.09
C ILE A 79 0.65 -4.55 -10.56
N VAL A 80 0.46 -5.68 -11.24
CA VAL A 80 1.13 -6.94 -10.88
C VAL A 80 2.60 -6.88 -11.29
N ASP A 81 3.48 -7.39 -10.42
CA ASP A 81 4.95 -7.32 -10.57
C ASP A 81 5.49 -5.89 -10.72
N GLY A 82 4.75 -4.91 -10.20
CA GLY A 82 4.93 -3.48 -10.34
C GLY A 82 5.86 -2.85 -9.30
N ARG A 83 7.15 -3.25 -9.25
CA ARG A 83 8.13 -2.56 -8.38
C ARG A 83 9.08 -1.66 -9.15
N SER A 84 9.43 -2.05 -10.36
CA SER A 84 10.35 -1.29 -11.20
C SER A 84 9.59 -0.26 -12.06
N ILE A 85 10.26 0.83 -12.42
CA ILE A 85 9.71 1.83 -13.35
C ILE A 85 9.27 1.12 -14.64
N GLY A 86 10.09 0.20 -15.18
CA GLY A 86 9.78 -0.53 -16.41
C GLY A 86 8.50 -1.37 -16.33
N SER A 87 8.23 -2.02 -15.19
CA SER A 87 7.00 -2.80 -15.02
C SER A 87 5.76 -1.94 -14.80
N MET A 88 5.91 -0.74 -14.26
CA MET A 88 4.81 0.20 -14.07
C MET A 88 4.48 1.01 -15.33
N THR A 89 5.48 1.36 -16.13
CA THR A 89 5.35 2.23 -17.32
C THR A 89 4.17 1.88 -18.22
N PRO A 90 3.90 0.60 -18.60
CA PRO A 90 2.77 0.28 -19.49
C PRO A 90 1.41 0.71 -18.93
N TRP A 91 1.21 0.62 -17.62
CA TRP A 91 -0.02 1.06 -16.96
C TRP A 91 -0.21 2.58 -17.08
N PHE A 92 0.87 3.33 -16.87
CA PHE A 92 0.87 4.79 -16.95
C PHE A 92 0.73 5.28 -18.39
N GLU A 93 1.39 4.66 -19.35
CA GLU A 93 1.28 4.99 -20.78
C GLU A 93 -0.14 4.81 -21.30
N ALA A 94 -0.77 3.68 -20.94
CA ALA A 94 -2.16 3.40 -21.36
C ALA A 94 -3.17 4.44 -20.84
N ARG A 95 -2.81 5.23 -19.82
CA ARG A 95 -3.69 6.21 -19.13
C ARG A 95 -3.16 7.65 -19.19
N LYS A 96 -2.14 7.91 -20.00
CA LYS A 96 -1.37 9.16 -20.01
C LYS A 96 -2.23 10.42 -20.04
N GLU A 97 -3.25 10.46 -20.91
CA GLU A 97 -4.13 11.63 -21.05
C GLU A 97 -5.00 11.83 -19.79
N ALA A 98 -5.55 10.76 -19.25
CA ALA A 98 -6.40 10.82 -18.08
C ALA A 98 -5.61 11.19 -16.82
N LEU A 99 -4.35 10.75 -16.73
CA LEU A 99 -3.44 11.06 -15.62
C LEU A 99 -3.08 12.55 -15.53
N GLN A 100 -3.21 13.32 -16.60
CA GLN A 100 -3.00 14.79 -16.57
C GLN A 100 -4.02 15.52 -15.69
N LYS A 101 -5.13 14.88 -15.33
CA LYS A 101 -6.16 15.44 -14.45
C LYS A 101 -5.87 15.20 -12.96
N VAL A 102 -4.88 14.37 -12.65
CA VAL A 102 -4.48 14.09 -11.27
C VAL A 102 -3.83 15.34 -10.68
N LYS A 103 -4.34 15.76 -9.53
CA LYS A 103 -3.89 16.96 -8.81
C LYS A 103 -2.91 16.65 -7.70
N CYS A 104 -3.03 15.48 -7.08
CA CYS A 104 -2.18 15.06 -5.97
C CYS A 104 -1.94 13.56 -6.02
N VAL A 105 -0.70 13.15 -5.69
CA VAL A 105 -0.34 11.74 -5.54
C VAL A 105 0.31 11.54 -4.19
N THR A 106 -0.29 10.67 -3.36
CA THR A 106 0.33 10.22 -2.12
C THR A 106 1.14 8.95 -2.40
N LEU A 107 2.38 8.93 -1.94
CA LEU A 107 3.29 7.80 -2.18
C LEU A 107 4.25 7.61 -1.00
N ASP A 108 4.87 6.44 -0.93
CA ASP A 108 5.99 6.23 -0.04
C ASP A 108 7.22 7.05 -0.51
N MET A 109 8.29 7.03 0.26
CA MET A 109 9.52 7.75 -0.06
C MET A 109 10.36 7.06 -1.17
N SER A 110 9.75 6.21 -2.00
CA SER A 110 10.41 5.51 -3.10
C SER A 110 10.76 6.46 -4.25
N ALA A 111 12.03 6.50 -4.61
CA ALA A 111 12.51 7.29 -5.75
C ALA A 111 11.87 6.85 -7.08
N GLY A 112 11.53 5.55 -7.20
CA GLY A 112 10.86 4.99 -8.38
C GLY A 112 9.46 5.57 -8.56
N TYR A 113 8.66 5.62 -7.49
CA TYR A 113 7.32 6.21 -7.54
C TYR A 113 7.36 7.71 -7.80
N ALA A 114 8.25 8.43 -7.15
CA ALA A 114 8.42 9.86 -7.40
C ALA A 114 8.84 10.14 -8.85
N SER A 115 9.72 9.31 -9.43
CA SER A 115 10.17 9.45 -10.81
C SER A 115 9.03 9.23 -11.81
N ILE A 116 8.28 8.12 -11.69
CA ILE A 116 7.20 7.80 -12.62
C ILE A 116 6.03 8.81 -12.50
N THR A 117 5.75 9.29 -11.29
CA THR A 117 4.74 10.34 -11.07
C THR A 117 5.12 11.62 -11.80
N ARG A 118 6.36 12.09 -11.64
CA ARG A 118 6.84 13.30 -12.34
C ARG A 118 6.79 13.14 -13.87
N GLN A 119 7.05 11.94 -14.37
CA GLN A 119 7.03 11.66 -15.81
C GLN A 119 5.62 11.70 -16.39
N PHE A 120 4.62 11.14 -15.72
CA PHE A 120 3.28 10.95 -16.26
C PHE A 120 2.21 11.88 -15.66
N MET A 121 2.47 12.48 -14.50
CA MET A 121 1.56 13.38 -13.78
C MET A 121 2.31 14.65 -13.37
N SER A 122 2.92 15.34 -14.32
CA SER A 122 3.78 16.50 -14.09
C SER A 122 3.09 17.67 -13.37
N ASN A 123 1.76 17.73 -13.43
CA ASN A 123 0.95 18.76 -12.77
C ASN A 123 0.50 18.35 -11.36
N ALA A 124 0.75 17.10 -10.96
CA ALA A 124 0.32 16.61 -9.66
C ALA A 124 1.30 17.02 -8.56
N GLU A 125 0.77 17.44 -7.43
CA GLU A 125 1.52 17.63 -6.20
C GLU A 125 1.91 16.26 -5.61
N LEU A 126 3.18 16.10 -5.21
CA LEU A 126 3.66 14.90 -4.56
C LEU A 126 3.54 15.04 -3.05
N CYS A 127 2.75 14.18 -2.43
CA CYS A 127 2.62 14.08 -0.99
C CYS A 127 3.22 12.77 -0.50
N PHE A 128 4.15 12.83 0.43
CA PHE A 128 4.69 11.62 1.04
C PHE A 128 3.79 11.12 2.16
N ASP A 129 3.61 9.80 2.22
CA ASP A 129 2.87 9.17 3.30
C ASP A 129 3.55 9.44 4.64
N HIS A 130 2.82 10.08 5.51
CA HIS A 130 3.23 10.44 6.87
C HIS A 130 3.76 9.24 7.67
N TYR A 131 3.16 8.04 7.52
CA TYR A 131 3.63 6.83 8.20
C TYR A 131 5.07 6.49 7.80
N HIS A 132 5.39 6.53 6.51
CA HIS A 132 6.73 6.23 6.00
C HIS A 132 7.76 7.29 6.43
N VAL A 133 7.36 8.57 6.51
CA VAL A 133 8.20 9.65 7.04
C VAL A 133 8.54 9.40 8.50
N ILE A 134 7.53 9.12 9.34
CA ILE A 134 7.74 8.84 10.78
C ILE A 134 8.53 7.55 10.98
N ALA A 135 8.28 6.50 10.22
CA ALA A 135 9.04 5.25 10.30
C ALA A 135 10.53 5.47 9.98
N THR A 136 10.84 6.29 8.96
CA THR A 136 12.21 6.65 8.60
C THR A 136 12.88 7.46 9.71
N LEU A 137 12.19 8.43 10.29
CA LEU A 137 12.69 9.21 11.43
C LEU A 137 12.99 8.32 12.64
N ASN A 138 12.05 7.45 13.00
CA ASN A 138 12.21 6.52 14.12
C ASN A 138 13.39 5.56 13.89
N LYS A 139 13.59 5.11 12.65
CA LYS A 139 14.76 4.30 12.29
C LYS A 139 16.06 5.06 12.49
N ALA A 140 16.14 6.30 12.02
CA ALA A 140 17.33 7.14 12.18
C ALA A 140 17.65 7.37 13.66
N LEU A 141 16.63 7.65 14.49
CA LEU A 141 16.80 7.78 15.96
C LEU A 141 17.28 6.48 16.59
N ASP A 142 16.75 5.32 16.17
CA ASP A 142 17.19 4.01 16.71
C ASP A 142 18.63 3.67 16.27
N ASP A 143 19.04 4.08 15.09
CA ASP A 143 20.41 3.87 14.60
C ASP A 143 21.41 4.73 15.42
N VAL A 144 21.09 6.01 15.69
CA VAL A 144 21.89 6.86 16.61
C VAL A 144 21.94 6.25 18.01
N ARG A 145 20.80 5.82 18.55
CA ARG A 145 20.74 5.16 19.86
C ARG A 145 21.64 3.93 19.92
N LYS A 146 21.63 3.08 18.89
CA LYS A 146 22.48 1.87 18.82
C LYS A 146 23.97 2.24 18.76
N GLU A 147 24.33 3.26 18.02
CA GLU A 147 25.70 3.75 17.93
C GLU A 147 26.18 4.22 19.29
N GLU A 148 25.42 5.09 19.97
CA GLU A 148 25.76 5.54 21.32
C GLU A 148 25.79 4.39 22.33
N GLN A 149 24.82 3.46 22.29
CA GLN A 149 24.81 2.28 23.13
C GLN A 149 26.07 1.42 22.97
N SER A 150 26.66 1.36 21.77
CA SER A 150 27.88 0.60 21.53
C SER A 150 29.12 1.18 22.24
N ARG A 151 29.06 2.47 22.57
CA ARG A 151 30.11 3.21 23.28
C ARG A 151 29.99 3.14 24.81
N LEU A 152 28.85 2.67 25.32
CA LEU A 152 28.56 2.61 26.77
C LEU A 152 28.83 1.23 27.34
N GLU A 153 29.17 1.19 28.65
CA GLU A 153 29.38 -0.03 29.42
C GLU A 153 28.44 -0.10 30.62
N GLY A 154 28.29 -1.31 31.20
CA GLY A 154 27.60 -1.52 32.47
C GLY A 154 26.09 -1.22 32.46
N THR A 155 25.61 -0.49 33.44
CA THR A 155 24.19 -0.13 33.62
C THR A 155 23.69 0.82 32.55
N ASP A 156 24.49 1.80 32.15
CA ASP A 156 24.11 2.80 31.14
C ASP A 156 23.78 2.17 29.84
N ARG A 157 24.50 1.13 29.43
CA ARG A 157 24.21 0.35 28.21
C ARG A 157 22.83 -0.32 28.26
N LYS A 158 22.41 -0.82 29.44
CA LYS A 158 21.10 -1.46 29.63
C LYS A 158 19.97 -0.44 29.58
N ASP A 159 20.17 0.74 30.13
CA ASP A 159 19.18 1.80 30.16
C ASP A 159 18.98 2.38 28.75
N PHE A 160 20.05 2.55 27.96
CA PHE A 160 19.96 2.90 26.55
C PHE A 160 19.26 1.83 25.69
N PHE A 161 19.43 0.56 26.00
CA PHE A 161 18.67 -0.51 25.33
C PHE A 161 17.17 -0.40 25.62
N ARG A 162 16.78 -0.09 26.87
CA ARG A 162 15.36 0.07 27.27
C ARG A 162 14.73 1.31 26.63
N ALA A 163 15.50 2.38 26.42
CA ALA A 163 15.05 3.64 25.83
C ALA A 163 14.48 3.48 24.39
N ARG A 164 14.72 2.36 23.71
CA ARG A 164 14.14 2.09 22.38
C ARG A 164 12.62 2.15 22.33
N TYR A 165 11.93 2.00 23.46
CA TYR A 165 10.47 2.07 23.54
C TYR A 165 9.94 3.47 23.84
N THR A 166 10.83 4.41 24.17
CA THR A 166 10.48 5.80 24.50
C THR A 166 10.28 6.64 23.22
N PHE A 167 10.84 6.20 22.11
CA PHE A 167 10.85 6.92 20.81
C PHE A 167 9.98 6.25 19.74
N ARG A 168 8.97 5.47 20.13
CA ARG A 168 8.03 4.82 19.22
C ARG A 168 6.67 5.48 19.23
#